data_90ce5acc7bcbbbb0c2e2381bd0832f08
#
_entry.id   90ce5acc7bcbbbb0c2e2381bd0832f08
#
_cell.length_a   1.000
_cell.length_b   1.000
_cell.length_c   1.000
_cell.angle_alpha   90.00
_cell.angle_beta   90.00
_cell.angle_gamma   90.00
#
_symmetry.space_group_name_H-M   'P 1'
#
loop_
_entity.id
_entity.type
_entity.pdbx_description
1 polymer ?
#
loop_
_entity_poly.entity_id
_entity_poly.type
_entity_poly.pdbx_seq_one_letter_code
_entity_poly.pdbx_strand_id
1 'polypeptide(L)'
;MPSHRIERKLSVARRKNSPRKRAVAEETALPKPPRENRLNLFDLACERIEDLIVKCELKPGRFLAMQDLQQMTGFGRTPVHQAVSRLAADTLIVVLPRHGLQIAPIDLARERVLLQLRRDIERFVVRLAAERSGPSHRNQITHLTRALRDQREKMTIGEFNVFDRQIDRIILRAAGETFLEQTLRPLHTIFRRIGWVYHTRVASGAGFDPTIDCHLAVLDAIGSRRTDAAMAASDALTDFVDHMFDAIEREIDPALLDCTLESLVST
;
A
#
# COMPACT_ATOMS: atom_id res chain seq x y z
N MET A 1 18.20 -25.57 82.48
CA MET A 1 17.84 -24.91 83.79
C MET A 1 18.03 -23.43 83.63
N PRO A 2 17.23 -22.55 84.27
CA PRO A 2 15.75 -22.52 84.36
C PRO A 2 15.22 -21.22 83.75
N SER A 3 13.97 -21.27 83.23
CA SER A 3 12.76 -20.60 83.75
C SER A 3 12.82 -19.11 84.04
N HIS A 4 11.96 -18.37 83.40
CA HIS A 4 10.95 -17.50 84.07
C HIS A 4 9.82 -17.08 83.12
N ARG A 5 8.68 -17.55 83.48
CA ARG A 5 7.31 -17.26 83.11
C ARG A 5 6.92 -15.92 83.75
N ILE A 6 6.27 -15.01 82.97
CA ILE A 6 5.35 -14.04 83.55
C ILE A 6 4.15 -13.88 82.63
N GLU A 7 3.02 -14.33 83.08
CA GLU A 7 1.67 -14.04 82.63
C GLU A 7 1.29 -12.61 83.02
N ARG A 8 0.58 -11.92 82.14
CA ARG A 8 -0.40 -10.88 82.54
C ARG A 8 -1.58 -10.83 81.61
N LYS A 9 -2.65 -11.18 82.14
CA LYS A 9 -4.09 -11.05 81.98
C LYS A 9 -4.62 -9.85 81.18
N LEU A 10 -5.57 -10.20 80.28
CA LEU A 10 -6.93 -9.73 80.08
C LEU A 10 -7.23 -8.22 80.15
N SER A 11 -7.72 -7.68 79.03
CA SER A 11 -8.86 -6.81 79.04
C SER A 11 -9.65 -6.94 77.72
N VAL A 12 -10.90 -7.40 77.85
CA VAL A 12 -11.91 -7.55 76.80
C VAL A 12 -12.57 -6.21 76.61
N ALA A 13 -12.51 -5.67 75.40
CA ALA A 13 -13.39 -4.61 74.96
C ALA A 13 -14.12 -5.03 73.67
N ARG A 14 -15.34 -5.44 73.88
CA ARG A 14 -16.35 -5.74 72.86
C ARG A 14 -16.74 -4.45 72.12
N ARG A 15 -16.32 -4.25 70.86
CA ARG A 15 -16.90 -3.23 69.97
C ARG A 15 -17.79 -3.90 68.93
N LYS A 16 -19.05 -3.44 68.95
CA LYS A 16 -20.14 -3.83 68.08
C LYS A 16 -19.78 -3.52 66.62
N ASN A 17 -19.79 -4.53 65.78
CA ASN A 17 -19.73 -4.42 64.32
C ASN A 17 -21.12 -4.13 63.79
N SER A 18 -21.30 -2.94 63.23
CA SER A 18 -22.44 -2.57 62.39
C SER A 18 -22.08 -2.89 60.94
N PRO A 19 -22.91 -3.55 60.16
CA PRO A 19 -22.61 -3.83 58.79
C PRO A 19 -22.85 -2.60 57.90
N ARG A 20 -21.77 -1.92 57.47
CA ARG A 20 -21.83 -0.96 56.40
C ARG A 20 -22.12 -1.70 55.09
N LYS A 21 -23.33 -1.49 54.56
CA LYS A 21 -23.70 -1.83 53.19
C LYS A 21 -22.72 -1.13 52.22
N ARG A 22 -21.83 -1.84 51.58
CA ARG A 22 -21.10 -1.43 50.40
C ARG A 22 -22.07 -1.53 49.22
N ALA A 23 -22.62 -0.43 48.81
CA ALA A 23 -23.26 -0.31 47.52
C ALA A 23 -22.14 -0.43 46.46
N VAL A 24 -22.11 -1.54 45.75
CA VAL A 24 -21.32 -1.71 44.52
C VAL A 24 -22.04 -0.89 43.45
N ALA A 25 -21.51 0.29 43.17
CA ALA A 25 -21.88 1.03 41.98
C ALA A 25 -21.26 0.26 40.81
N GLU A 26 -22.06 -0.55 40.12
CA GLU A 26 -21.78 -1.05 38.79
C GLU A 26 -21.77 0.17 37.85
N GLU A 27 -20.58 0.72 37.65
CA GLU A 27 -20.30 1.71 36.62
C GLU A 27 -20.43 0.99 35.28
N THR A 28 -21.61 1.05 34.69
CA THR A 28 -21.89 0.58 33.35
C THR A 28 -21.07 1.44 32.39
N ALA A 29 -19.83 0.99 32.14
CA ALA A 29 -18.99 1.57 31.12
C ALA A 29 -19.72 1.41 29.78
N LEU A 30 -20.25 2.51 29.26
CA LEU A 30 -20.77 2.59 27.90
C LEU A 30 -19.75 2.00 26.94
N PRO A 31 -20.15 1.12 26.01
CA PRO A 31 -19.26 0.58 25.01
C PRO A 31 -18.63 1.77 24.26
N LYS A 32 -17.28 1.82 24.26
CA LYS A 32 -16.57 2.83 23.48
C LYS A 32 -17.06 2.71 22.04
N PRO A 33 -17.46 3.82 21.39
CA PRO A 33 -17.90 3.79 20.02
C PRO A 33 -16.81 3.10 19.18
N PRO A 34 -17.17 2.33 18.14
CA PRO A 34 -16.21 1.71 17.26
C PRO A 34 -15.25 2.81 16.79
N ARG A 35 -13.95 2.49 16.77
CA ARG A 35 -12.90 3.40 16.28
C ARG A 35 -13.16 3.63 14.80
N GLU A 36 -14.10 4.52 14.48
CA GLU A 36 -14.28 5.02 13.13
C GLU A 36 -12.96 5.65 12.69
N ASN A 37 -12.36 4.96 11.73
CA ASN A 37 -11.50 5.49 10.67
C ASN A 37 -10.60 6.67 11.07
N ARG A 38 -9.81 6.53 12.13
CA ARG A 38 -8.63 7.37 12.28
C ARG A 38 -7.66 6.90 11.21
N LEU A 39 -7.64 7.63 10.10
CA LEU A 39 -6.57 7.50 9.10
C LEU A 39 -5.26 7.40 9.87
N ASN A 40 -4.65 6.23 9.82
CA ASN A 40 -3.42 6.00 10.55
C ASN A 40 -2.37 6.90 9.91
N LEU A 41 -1.74 7.80 10.66
CA LEU A 41 -0.71 8.71 10.15
C LEU A 41 0.42 7.94 9.45
N PHE A 42 0.65 6.71 9.87
CA PHE A 42 1.57 5.80 9.19
C PHE A 42 1.12 5.47 7.76
N ASP A 43 -0.15 5.08 7.58
CA ASP A 43 -0.67 4.73 6.25
C ASP A 43 -0.67 5.94 5.32
N LEU A 44 -1.04 7.12 5.84
CA LEU A 44 -0.97 8.38 5.09
C LEU A 44 0.47 8.75 4.70
N ALA A 45 1.43 8.55 5.61
CA ALA A 45 2.84 8.79 5.31
C ALA A 45 3.35 7.81 4.25
N CYS A 46 2.97 6.52 4.33
CA CYS A 46 3.29 5.53 3.29
C CYS A 46 2.73 5.94 1.94
N GLU A 47 1.42 6.22 1.85
CA GLU A 47 0.78 6.60 0.60
C GLU A 47 1.42 7.86 0.00
N ARG A 48 1.79 8.85 0.84
CA ARG A 48 2.45 10.07 0.36
C ARG A 48 3.85 9.80 -0.17
N ILE A 49 4.66 8.99 0.52
CA ILE A 49 6.01 8.67 0.06
C ILE A 49 5.95 7.79 -1.20
N GLU A 50 5.06 6.80 -1.24
CA GLU A 50 4.80 5.98 -2.44
C GLU A 50 4.44 6.86 -3.65
N ASP A 51 3.56 7.85 -3.46
CA ASP A 51 3.16 8.76 -4.53
C ASP A 51 4.34 9.58 -5.05
N LEU A 52 5.22 10.08 -4.18
CA LEU A 52 6.44 10.78 -4.56
C LEU A 52 7.43 9.89 -5.32
N ILE A 53 7.52 8.60 -4.93
CA ILE A 53 8.37 7.62 -5.63
C ILE A 53 7.78 7.27 -7.00
N VAL A 54 6.48 7.00 -7.07
CA VAL A 54 5.78 6.65 -8.32
C VAL A 54 5.89 7.78 -9.34
N LYS A 55 5.71 9.03 -8.90
CA LYS A 55 5.83 10.23 -9.75
C LYS A 55 7.26 10.63 -10.08
N CYS A 56 8.25 9.89 -9.58
CA CYS A 56 9.67 10.24 -9.69
C CYS A 56 10.02 11.66 -9.17
N GLU A 57 9.18 12.24 -8.32
CA GLU A 57 9.50 13.47 -7.56
C GLU A 57 10.64 13.19 -6.59
N LEU A 58 10.64 11.99 -6.01
CA LEU A 58 11.81 11.36 -5.43
C LEU A 58 12.50 10.59 -6.57
N LYS A 59 13.52 11.21 -7.19
CA LYS A 59 14.23 10.63 -8.33
C LYS A 59 14.76 9.23 -8.02
N PRO A 60 14.65 8.24 -8.96
CA PRO A 60 15.30 6.95 -8.84
C PRO A 60 16.79 7.11 -8.58
N GLY A 61 17.36 6.33 -7.66
CA GLY A 61 18.77 6.41 -7.27
C GLY A 61 19.11 7.52 -6.29
N ARG A 62 18.22 8.49 -6.01
CA ARG A 62 18.50 9.65 -5.15
C ARG A 62 18.81 9.25 -3.72
N PHE A 63 19.88 9.82 -3.18
CA PHE A 63 20.21 9.78 -1.74
C PHE A 63 19.53 10.93 -1.01
N LEU A 64 19.01 10.67 0.20
CA LEU A 64 18.37 11.66 1.05
C LEU A 64 18.44 11.26 2.52
N ALA A 65 18.30 12.25 3.41
CA ALA A 65 18.18 12.01 4.83
C ALA A 65 16.72 11.77 5.23
N MET A 66 16.49 11.10 6.36
CA MET A 66 15.17 10.92 6.95
C MET A 66 14.45 12.26 7.16
N GLN A 67 15.19 13.30 7.49
CA GLN A 67 14.65 14.64 7.73
C GLN A 67 14.10 15.27 6.45
N ASP A 68 14.71 14.99 5.29
CA ASP A 68 14.22 15.48 4.00
C ASP A 68 12.82 14.92 3.70
N LEU A 69 12.61 13.62 3.95
CA LEU A 69 11.28 13.00 3.81
C LEU A 69 10.25 13.61 4.75
N GLN A 70 10.61 13.93 5.98
CA GLN A 70 9.72 14.60 6.92
C GLN A 70 9.27 15.96 6.39
N GLN A 71 10.21 16.75 5.86
CA GLN A 71 9.92 18.07 5.26
C GLN A 71 9.05 17.94 4.01
N MET A 72 9.38 17.03 3.11
CA MET A 72 8.63 16.84 1.84
C MET A 72 7.22 16.30 2.05
N THR A 73 7.01 15.50 3.10
CA THR A 73 5.72 14.86 3.37
C THR A 73 4.86 15.63 4.36
N GLY A 74 5.46 16.47 5.20
CA GLY A 74 4.80 17.18 6.28
C GLY A 74 4.46 16.31 7.49
N PHE A 75 4.90 15.03 7.52
CA PHE A 75 4.66 14.12 8.63
C PHE A 75 5.81 14.14 9.65
N GLY A 76 5.45 13.85 10.91
CA GLY A 76 6.43 13.74 12.00
C GLY A 76 7.35 12.51 11.86
N ARG A 77 8.38 12.46 12.73
CA ARG A 77 9.43 11.43 12.69
C ARG A 77 8.88 9.99 12.75
N THR A 78 7.95 9.71 13.66
CA THR A 78 7.45 8.34 13.88
C THR A 78 6.73 7.78 12.66
N PRO A 79 5.70 8.42 12.08
CA PRO A 79 5.02 7.88 10.90
C PRO A 79 5.95 7.77 9.68
N VAL A 80 6.86 8.72 9.46
CA VAL A 80 7.83 8.65 8.36
C VAL A 80 8.82 7.50 8.55
N HIS A 81 9.34 7.29 9.77
CA HIS A 81 10.24 6.17 10.04
C HIS A 81 9.55 4.81 9.82
N GLN A 82 8.32 4.67 10.26
CA GLN A 82 7.53 3.44 10.03
C GLN A 82 7.25 3.23 8.54
N ALA A 83 6.90 4.30 7.82
CA ALA A 83 6.69 4.26 6.37
C ALA A 83 7.95 3.83 5.61
N VAL A 84 9.10 4.42 5.95
CA VAL A 84 10.39 4.05 5.35
C VAL A 84 10.73 2.59 5.63
N SER A 85 10.49 2.09 6.85
CA SER A 85 10.74 0.68 7.17
C SER A 85 9.88 -0.26 6.31
N ARG A 86 8.61 0.09 6.07
CA ARG A 86 7.71 -0.67 5.18
C ARG A 86 8.18 -0.61 3.73
N LEU A 87 8.47 0.59 3.22
CA LEU A 87 8.90 0.79 1.84
C LEU A 87 10.29 0.17 1.55
N ALA A 88 11.13 0.05 2.58
CA ALA A 88 12.39 -0.69 2.48
C ALA A 88 12.14 -2.21 2.39
N ALA A 89 11.20 -2.75 3.16
CA ALA A 89 10.77 -4.14 3.00
C ALA A 89 10.15 -4.41 1.63
N ASP A 90 9.45 -3.42 1.07
CA ASP A 90 8.87 -3.44 -0.29
C ASP A 90 9.93 -3.16 -1.40
N THR A 91 11.21 -3.03 -1.06
CA THR A 91 12.34 -2.77 -1.99
C THR A 91 12.26 -1.46 -2.77
N LEU A 92 11.47 -0.50 -2.32
CA LEU A 92 11.33 0.84 -2.94
C LEU A 92 12.32 1.86 -2.38
N ILE A 93 12.85 1.59 -1.19
CA ILE A 93 13.87 2.39 -0.51
C ILE A 93 14.95 1.46 0.00
N VAL A 94 16.21 1.88 -0.11
CA VAL A 94 17.36 1.21 0.52
C VAL A 94 17.78 2.03 1.72
N VAL A 95 17.83 1.41 2.91
CA VAL A 95 18.34 2.05 4.12
C VAL A 95 19.84 1.80 4.21
N LEU A 96 20.64 2.85 4.17
CA LEU A 96 22.09 2.78 4.20
C LEU A 96 22.59 3.19 5.61
N PRO A 97 23.13 2.25 6.40
CA PRO A 97 23.61 2.58 7.73
C PRO A 97 24.61 3.74 7.69
N ARG A 98 24.35 4.79 8.46
CA ARG A 98 25.13 6.03 8.56
C ARG A 98 25.12 6.95 7.32
N HIS A 99 24.54 6.50 6.20
CA HIS A 99 24.50 7.25 4.93
C HIS A 99 23.11 7.71 4.53
N GLY A 100 22.08 7.43 5.35
CA GLY A 100 20.71 7.84 5.09
C GLY A 100 19.92 6.81 4.29
N LEU A 101 19.20 7.29 3.30
CA LEU A 101 18.27 6.52 2.48
C LEU A 101 18.64 6.69 1.01
N GLN A 102 18.37 5.67 0.22
CA GLN A 102 18.42 5.78 -1.24
C GLN A 102 17.08 5.32 -1.81
N ILE A 103 16.50 6.10 -2.70
CA ILE A 103 15.34 5.66 -3.49
C ILE A 103 15.84 4.58 -4.45
N ALA A 104 15.16 3.44 -4.48
CA ALA A 104 15.55 2.37 -5.39
C ALA A 104 15.56 2.87 -6.84
N PRO A 105 16.66 2.65 -7.60
CA PRO A 105 16.67 2.91 -9.03
C PRO A 105 15.60 2.06 -9.73
N ILE A 106 15.28 2.40 -10.97
CA ILE A 106 14.47 1.58 -11.86
C ILE A 106 15.41 0.65 -12.61
N ASP A 107 15.46 -0.59 -12.19
CA ASP A 107 16.23 -1.66 -12.86
C ASP A 107 15.30 -2.44 -13.79
N LEU A 108 15.31 -2.08 -15.08
CA LEU A 108 14.40 -2.67 -16.08
C LEU A 108 14.56 -4.20 -16.18
N ALA A 109 15.79 -4.71 -16.07
CA ALA A 109 16.04 -6.15 -16.15
C ALA A 109 15.43 -6.89 -14.95
N ARG A 110 15.65 -6.38 -13.75
CA ARG A 110 15.02 -6.91 -12.52
C ARG A 110 13.50 -6.79 -12.57
N GLU A 111 12.99 -5.64 -12.99
CA GLU A 111 11.54 -5.38 -12.97
C GLU A 111 10.81 -6.23 -14.04
N ARG A 112 11.44 -6.61 -15.15
CA ARG A 112 10.88 -7.62 -16.07
C ARG A 112 10.73 -9.00 -15.43
N VAL A 113 11.68 -9.42 -14.59
CA VAL A 113 11.54 -10.68 -13.82
C VAL A 113 10.35 -10.57 -12.85
N LEU A 114 10.21 -9.43 -12.19
CA LEU A 114 9.08 -9.18 -11.31
C LEU A 114 7.73 -9.12 -12.06
N LEU A 115 7.72 -8.68 -13.33
CA LEU A 115 6.51 -8.68 -14.15
C LEU A 115 6.03 -10.11 -14.43
N GLN A 116 6.93 -11.06 -14.66
CA GLN A 116 6.56 -12.48 -14.81
C GLN A 116 5.95 -13.03 -13.51
N LEU A 117 6.57 -12.75 -12.38
CA LEU A 117 6.02 -13.14 -11.08
C LEU A 117 4.64 -12.49 -10.85
N ARG A 118 4.49 -11.20 -11.18
CA ARG A 118 3.21 -10.49 -11.09
C ARG A 118 2.15 -11.21 -11.93
N ARG A 119 2.45 -11.58 -13.17
CA ARG A 119 1.53 -12.28 -14.07
C ARG A 119 0.93 -13.52 -13.41
N ASP A 120 1.75 -14.37 -12.82
CA ASP A 120 1.29 -15.62 -12.21
C ASP A 120 0.40 -15.36 -11.00
N ILE A 121 0.77 -14.41 -10.15
CA ILE A 121 -0.01 -14.06 -8.95
C ILE A 121 -1.32 -13.36 -9.33
N GLU A 122 -1.29 -12.42 -10.28
CA GLU A 122 -2.48 -11.69 -10.73
C GLU A 122 -3.52 -12.63 -11.37
N ARG A 123 -3.08 -13.57 -12.21
CA ARG A 123 -3.98 -14.61 -12.76
C ARG A 123 -4.74 -15.35 -11.66
N PHE A 124 -4.01 -15.73 -10.60
CA PHE A 124 -4.62 -16.38 -9.43
C PHE A 124 -5.60 -15.47 -8.71
N VAL A 125 -5.24 -14.21 -8.50
CA VAL A 125 -6.07 -13.22 -7.78
C VAL A 125 -7.33 -12.88 -8.56
N VAL A 126 -7.25 -12.57 -9.86
CA VAL A 126 -8.44 -12.24 -10.68
C VAL A 126 -9.38 -13.42 -10.82
N ARG A 127 -8.86 -14.66 -10.88
CA ARG A 127 -9.65 -15.89 -10.84
C ARG A 127 -10.44 -15.96 -9.53
N LEU A 128 -9.77 -15.84 -8.38
CA LEU A 128 -10.44 -15.84 -7.08
C LEU A 128 -11.46 -14.71 -6.95
N ALA A 129 -11.13 -13.51 -7.44
CA ALA A 129 -12.03 -12.37 -7.42
C ALA A 129 -13.30 -12.64 -8.25
N ALA A 130 -13.17 -13.22 -9.44
CA ALA A 130 -14.31 -13.60 -10.29
C ALA A 130 -15.16 -14.67 -9.64
N GLU A 131 -14.55 -15.69 -9.01
CA GLU A 131 -15.25 -16.79 -8.32
C GLU A 131 -15.99 -16.30 -7.08
N ARG A 132 -15.37 -15.42 -6.28
CA ARG A 132 -15.81 -15.06 -4.91
C ARG A 132 -16.53 -13.72 -4.81
N SER A 133 -16.56 -12.90 -5.88
CA SER A 133 -17.18 -11.58 -5.82
C SER A 133 -18.67 -11.67 -5.43
N GLY A 134 -18.99 -11.12 -4.24
CA GLY A 134 -20.36 -10.99 -3.76
C GLY A 134 -21.06 -9.78 -4.38
N PRO A 135 -22.38 -9.61 -4.14
CA PRO A 135 -23.16 -8.48 -4.68
C PRO A 135 -22.55 -7.11 -4.37
N SER A 136 -22.02 -6.92 -3.16
CA SER A 136 -21.38 -5.66 -2.74
C SER A 136 -20.13 -5.36 -3.57
N HIS A 137 -19.26 -6.37 -3.78
CA HIS A 137 -18.05 -6.20 -4.59
C HIS A 137 -18.42 -5.84 -6.04
N ARG A 138 -19.38 -6.57 -6.65
CA ARG A 138 -19.80 -6.29 -8.03
C ARG A 138 -20.42 -4.91 -8.19
N ASN A 139 -21.19 -4.44 -7.18
CA ASN A 139 -21.73 -3.09 -7.20
C ASN A 139 -20.61 -2.03 -7.17
N GLN A 140 -19.60 -2.22 -6.31
CA GLN A 140 -18.44 -1.33 -6.27
C GLN A 140 -17.65 -1.35 -7.59
N ILE A 141 -17.44 -2.54 -8.19
CA ILE A 141 -16.83 -2.69 -9.51
C ILE A 141 -17.62 -1.91 -10.56
N THR A 142 -18.95 -2.04 -10.59
CA THR A 142 -19.82 -1.32 -11.55
C THR A 142 -19.68 0.18 -11.41
N HIS A 143 -19.67 0.71 -10.18
CA HIS A 143 -19.49 2.14 -9.94
C HIS A 143 -18.10 2.62 -10.39
N LEU A 144 -17.04 1.86 -10.08
CA LEU A 144 -15.68 2.19 -10.47
C LEU A 144 -15.50 2.17 -12.00
N THR A 145 -16.04 1.13 -12.66
CA THR A 145 -16.06 1.00 -14.13
C THR A 145 -16.74 2.19 -14.79
N ARG A 146 -17.92 2.59 -14.26
CA ARG A 146 -18.64 3.77 -14.78
C ARG A 146 -17.83 5.04 -14.63
N ALA A 147 -17.31 5.31 -13.42
CA ALA A 147 -16.51 6.50 -13.16
C ALA A 147 -15.26 6.57 -14.04
N LEU A 148 -14.59 5.43 -14.28
CA LEU A 148 -13.43 5.35 -15.17
C LEU A 148 -13.79 5.67 -16.63
N ARG A 149 -14.95 5.17 -17.13
CA ARG A 149 -15.46 5.50 -18.48
C ARG A 149 -15.86 6.97 -18.61
N ASP A 150 -16.55 7.52 -17.63
CA ASP A 150 -17.07 8.89 -17.66
C ASP A 150 -15.95 9.94 -17.64
N GLN A 151 -14.82 9.62 -16.97
CA GLN A 151 -13.69 10.55 -16.84
C GLN A 151 -12.57 10.33 -17.87
N ARG A 152 -12.67 9.31 -18.71
CA ARG A 152 -11.65 8.82 -19.63
C ARG A 152 -10.97 9.93 -20.44
N GLU A 153 -11.74 10.79 -21.09
CA GLU A 153 -11.23 11.80 -22.03
C GLU A 153 -10.41 12.91 -21.38
N LYS A 154 -10.63 13.16 -20.09
CA LYS A 154 -9.99 14.28 -19.36
C LYS A 154 -9.02 13.81 -18.28
N MET A 155 -8.84 12.50 -18.17
CA MET A 155 -8.07 11.88 -17.09
C MET A 155 -6.58 12.19 -17.23
N THR A 156 -5.99 12.71 -16.17
CA THR A 156 -4.53 12.82 -16.03
C THR A 156 -3.95 11.51 -15.49
N ILE A 157 -2.64 11.29 -15.71
CA ILE A 157 -1.96 10.11 -15.13
C ILE A 157 -2.04 10.08 -13.60
N GLY A 158 -2.03 11.24 -12.95
CA GLY A 158 -2.19 11.32 -11.49
C GLY A 158 -3.57 10.84 -11.02
N GLU A 159 -4.63 11.23 -11.73
CA GLU A 159 -5.99 10.77 -11.48
C GLU A 159 -6.13 9.27 -11.79
N PHE A 160 -5.56 8.81 -12.91
CA PHE A 160 -5.53 7.40 -13.25
C PHE A 160 -4.88 6.55 -12.13
N ASN A 161 -3.75 6.99 -11.58
CA ASN A 161 -3.09 6.30 -10.47
C ASN A 161 -3.96 6.19 -9.20
N VAL A 162 -4.91 7.12 -9.00
CA VAL A 162 -5.91 7.00 -7.91
C VAL A 162 -6.91 5.89 -8.23
N PHE A 163 -7.41 5.82 -9.46
CA PHE A 163 -8.30 4.74 -9.92
C PHE A 163 -7.60 3.39 -9.86
N ASP A 164 -6.38 3.30 -10.33
CA ASP A 164 -5.58 2.08 -10.34
C ASP A 164 -5.42 1.48 -8.92
N ARG A 165 -5.09 2.31 -7.92
CA ARG A 165 -5.08 1.88 -6.53
C ARG A 165 -6.45 1.39 -6.02
N GLN A 166 -7.55 1.98 -6.49
CA GLN A 166 -8.90 1.54 -6.12
C GLN A 166 -9.26 0.22 -6.80
N ILE A 167 -8.84 0.03 -8.07
CA ILE A 167 -8.99 -1.22 -8.82
C ILE A 167 -8.26 -2.35 -8.10
N ASP A 168 -6.99 -2.17 -7.75
CA ASP A 168 -6.22 -3.14 -6.99
C ASP A 168 -6.92 -3.54 -5.68
N ARG A 169 -7.36 -2.54 -4.91
CA ARG A 169 -8.04 -2.77 -3.63
C ARG A 169 -9.33 -3.56 -3.77
N ILE A 170 -10.16 -3.25 -4.77
CA ILE A 170 -11.44 -3.95 -4.94
C ILE A 170 -11.24 -5.38 -5.43
N ILE A 171 -10.29 -5.63 -6.31
CA ILE A 171 -9.95 -6.97 -6.81
C ILE A 171 -9.44 -7.84 -5.66
N LEU A 172 -8.47 -7.34 -4.86
CA LEU A 172 -7.93 -8.06 -3.72
C LEU A 172 -8.99 -8.36 -2.65
N ARG A 173 -9.88 -7.40 -2.35
CA ARG A 173 -11.01 -7.63 -1.44
C ARG A 173 -11.99 -8.67 -1.98
N ALA A 174 -12.27 -8.66 -3.29
CA ALA A 174 -13.13 -9.65 -3.92
C ALA A 174 -12.50 -11.06 -3.92
N ALA A 175 -11.18 -11.15 -4.04
CA ALA A 175 -10.43 -12.41 -3.90
C ALA A 175 -10.50 -12.98 -2.48
N GLY A 176 -10.63 -12.13 -1.45
CA GLY A 176 -10.90 -12.53 -0.07
C GLY A 176 -9.73 -13.23 0.62
N GLU A 177 -8.47 -12.87 0.26
CA GLU A 177 -7.26 -13.41 0.89
C GLU A 177 -6.28 -12.28 1.21
N THR A 178 -6.14 -11.99 2.51
CA THR A 178 -5.36 -10.84 2.99
C THR A 178 -3.87 -10.95 2.73
N PHE A 179 -3.31 -12.15 2.65
CA PHE A 179 -1.90 -12.36 2.36
C PHE A 179 -1.53 -11.91 0.95
N LEU A 180 -2.44 -12.05 -0.01
CA LEU A 180 -2.23 -11.60 -1.39
C LEU A 180 -2.05 -10.08 -1.49
N GLU A 181 -2.71 -9.30 -0.64
CA GLU A 181 -2.52 -7.85 -0.58
C GLU A 181 -1.08 -7.48 -0.21
N GLN A 182 -0.50 -8.16 0.79
CA GLN A 182 0.88 -7.92 1.21
C GLN A 182 1.88 -8.29 0.13
N THR A 183 1.59 -9.35 -0.64
CA THR A 183 2.47 -9.84 -1.71
C THR A 183 2.43 -8.94 -2.95
N LEU A 184 1.23 -8.49 -3.35
CA LEU A 184 1.05 -7.72 -4.59
C LEU A 184 1.30 -6.22 -4.43
N ARG A 185 1.07 -5.65 -3.25
CA ARG A 185 1.25 -4.20 -3.04
C ARG A 185 2.61 -3.67 -3.52
N PRO A 186 3.76 -4.29 -3.20
CA PRO A 186 5.05 -3.84 -3.71
C PRO A 186 5.13 -3.86 -5.23
N LEU A 187 4.63 -4.92 -5.85
CA LEU A 187 4.60 -5.08 -7.30
C LEU A 187 3.71 -4.01 -7.95
N HIS A 188 2.51 -3.77 -7.41
CA HIS A 188 1.63 -2.71 -7.90
C HIS A 188 2.31 -1.34 -7.87
N THR A 189 3.04 -1.00 -6.81
CA THR A 189 3.76 0.28 -6.71
C THR A 189 4.91 0.37 -7.70
N ILE A 190 5.70 -0.70 -7.88
CA ILE A 190 6.78 -0.78 -8.86
C ILE A 190 6.22 -0.53 -10.28
N PHE A 191 5.18 -1.27 -10.68
CA PHE A 191 4.64 -1.16 -12.04
C PHE A 191 3.85 0.13 -12.29
N ARG A 192 3.26 0.72 -11.25
CA ARG A 192 2.67 2.06 -11.32
C ARG A 192 3.74 3.11 -11.59
N ARG A 193 4.97 2.95 -11.07
CA ARG A 193 6.12 3.81 -11.39
C ARG A 193 6.55 3.64 -12.85
N ILE A 194 6.58 2.41 -13.38
CA ILE A 194 6.84 2.14 -14.81
C ILE A 194 5.79 2.83 -15.68
N GLY A 195 4.52 2.65 -15.38
CA GLY A 195 3.42 3.33 -16.08
C GLY A 195 3.56 4.86 -16.05
N TRP A 196 3.94 5.43 -14.90
CA TRP A 196 4.20 6.87 -14.80
C TRP A 196 5.31 7.33 -15.75
N VAL A 197 6.47 6.64 -15.75
CA VAL A 197 7.59 6.98 -16.64
C VAL A 197 7.16 6.85 -18.10
N TYR A 198 6.50 5.76 -18.49
CA TYR A 198 6.01 5.54 -19.83
C TYR A 198 5.08 6.67 -20.30
N HIS A 199 4.03 6.96 -19.55
CA HIS A 199 3.03 7.95 -19.96
C HIS A 199 3.52 9.40 -19.91
N THR A 200 4.51 9.72 -19.07
CA THR A 200 5.03 11.08 -18.96
C THR A 200 6.24 11.35 -19.85
N ARG A 201 6.98 10.33 -20.26
CA ARG A 201 8.24 10.49 -20.96
C ARG A 201 8.24 9.89 -22.37
N VAL A 202 7.56 8.75 -22.58
CA VAL A 202 7.52 8.04 -23.87
C VAL A 202 6.23 8.41 -24.63
N ALA A 203 5.08 8.09 -24.06
CA ALA A 203 3.76 8.29 -24.65
C ALA A 203 3.16 9.66 -24.29
N SER A 204 4.00 10.67 -24.09
CA SER A 204 3.54 12.03 -23.72
C SER A 204 2.56 12.58 -24.75
N GLY A 205 1.29 12.80 -24.33
CA GLY A 205 0.22 13.28 -25.21
C GLY A 205 -0.55 12.21 -26.00
N ALA A 206 -0.19 10.94 -25.91
CA ALA A 206 -0.87 9.85 -26.63
C ALA A 206 -2.20 9.38 -25.99
N GLY A 207 -2.55 9.93 -24.82
CA GLY A 207 -3.75 9.53 -24.07
C GLY A 207 -3.57 8.21 -23.30
N PHE A 208 -4.61 7.88 -22.51
CA PHE A 208 -4.57 6.69 -21.60
C PHE A 208 -5.51 5.58 -22.08
N ASP A 209 -6.11 5.72 -23.24
CA ASP A 209 -7.17 4.81 -23.68
C ASP A 209 -6.78 3.33 -23.64
N PRO A 210 -5.61 2.90 -24.16
CA PRO A 210 -5.24 1.48 -24.07
C PRO A 210 -5.08 0.98 -22.63
N THR A 211 -4.51 1.81 -21.75
CA THR A 211 -4.36 1.49 -20.33
C THR A 211 -5.71 1.34 -19.66
N ILE A 212 -6.62 2.28 -19.88
CA ILE A 212 -7.97 2.25 -19.35
C ILE A 212 -8.75 1.03 -19.84
N ASP A 213 -8.65 0.71 -21.14
CA ASP A 213 -9.33 -0.43 -21.75
C ASP A 213 -8.88 -1.76 -21.14
N CYS A 214 -7.58 -1.95 -20.89
CA CYS A 214 -7.07 -3.14 -20.21
C CYS A 214 -7.67 -3.29 -18.81
N HIS A 215 -7.74 -2.21 -18.02
CA HIS A 215 -8.32 -2.26 -16.68
C HIS A 215 -9.83 -2.49 -16.70
N LEU A 216 -10.54 -1.86 -17.64
CA LEU A 216 -11.97 -2.08 -17.83
C LEU A 216 -12.28 -3.54 -18.20
N ALA A 217 -11.47 -4.17 -19.05
CA ALA A 217 -11.64 -5.58 -19.42
C ALA A 217 -11.54 -6.50 -18.20
N VAL A 218 -10.56 -6.27 -17.31
CA VAL A 218 -10.40 -7.02 -16.06
C VAL A 218 -11.62 -6.82 -15.16
N LEU A 219 -12.03 -5.57 -14.92
CA LEU A 219 -13.18 -5.24 -14.06
C LEU A 219 -14.48 -5.83 -14.59
N ASP A 220 -14.75 -5.71 -15.89
CA ASP A 220 -15.97 -6.23 -16.54
C ASP A 220 -16.03 -7.78 -16.45
N ALA A 221 -14.88 -8.45 -16.60
CA ALA A 221 -14.80 -9.90 -16.49
C ALA A 221 -15.06 -10.38 -15.05
N ILE A 222 -14.48 -9.72 -14.05
CA ILE A 222 -14.70 -10.04 -12.62
C ILE A 222 -16.15 -9.72 -12.23
N GLY A 223 -16.67 -8.55 -12.61
CA GLY A 223 -18.04 -8.14 -12.33
C GLY A 223 -19.08 -9.10 -12.90
N SER A 224 -18.78 -9.69 -14.06
CA SER A 224 -19.60 -10.69 -14.74
C SER A 224 -19.30 -12.14 -14.30
N ARG A 225 -18.37 -12.34 -13.36
CA ARG A 225 -17.94 -13.66 -12.85
C ARG A 225 -17.42 -14.60 -13.93
N ARG A 226 -16.78 -14.06 -14.97
CA ARG A 226 -16.20 -14.84 -16.07
C ARG A 226 -14.71 -15.08 -15.79
N THR A 227 -14.40 -16.17 -15.13
CA THR A 227 -13.09 -16.54 -14.62
C THR A 227 -12.01 -16.55 -15.71
N ASP A 228 -12.27 -17.27 -16.81
CA ASP A 228 -11.30 -17.40 -17.91
C ASP A 228 -11.09 -16.05 -18.61
N ALA A 229 -12.14 -15.27 -18.78
CA ALA A 229 -12.04 -13.93 -19.34
C ALA A 229 -11.27 -12.98 -18.42
N ALA A 230 -11.39 -13.11 -17.08
CA ALA A 230 -10.65 -12.31 -16.12
C ALA A 230 -9.14 -12.64 -16.17
N MET A 231 -8.79 -13.92 -16.27
CA MET A 231 -7.39 -14.35 -16.44
C MET A 231 -6.81 -13.86 -17.77
N ALA A 232 -7.55 -14.00 -18.87
CA ALA A 232 -7.11 -13.51 -20.19
C ALA A 232 -6.94 -11.99 -20.23
N ALA A 233 -7.83 -11.24 -19.57
CA ALA A 233 -7.72 -9.79 -19.46
C ALA A 233 -6.52 -9.36 -18.60
N SER A 234 -6.22 -10.10 -17.53
CA SER A 234 -5.03 -9.87 -16.69
C SER A 234 -3.74 -10.14 -17.45
N ASP A 235 -3.71 -11.20 -18.27
CA ASP A 235 -2.57 -11.48 -19.15
C ASP A 235 -2.35 -10.35 -20.17
N ALA A 236 -3.42 -9.91 -20.82
CA ALA A 236 -3.35 -8.81 -21.79
C ALA A 236 -2.85 -7.49 -21.15
N LEU A 237 -3.29 -7.19 -19.91
CA LEU A 237 -2.76 -6.05 -19.15
C LEU A 237 -1.27 -6.20 -18.88
N THR A 238 -0.82 -7.40 -18.51
CA THR A 238 0.61 -7.67 -18.24
C THR A 238 1.44 -7.59 -19.52
N ASP A 239 0.93 -8.11 -20.64
CA ASP A 239 1.56 -7.98 -21.97
C ASP A 239 1.68 -6.49 -22.37
N PHE A 240 0.67 -5.69 -22.11
CA PHE A 240 0.70 -4.25 -22.35
C PHE A 240 1.79 -3.55 -21.51
N VAL A 241 1.95 -3.94 -20.25
CA VAL A 241 3.04 -3.43 -19.39
C VAL A 241 4.41 -3.86 -19.93
N ASP A 242 4.56 -5.08 -20.45
CA ASP A 242 5.82 -5.53 -21.04
C ASP A 242 6.23 -4.70 -22.27
N HIS A 243 5.27 -4.31 -23.11
CA HIS A 243 5.53 -3.35 -24.19
C HIS A 243 5.97 -1.95 -23.70
N MET A 244 5.52 -1.52 -22.52
CA MET A 244 6.03 -0.30 -21.92
C MET A 244 7.52 -0.38 -21.59
N PHE A 245 8.00 -1.54 -21.13
CA PHE A 245 9.42 -1.77 -20.88
C PHE A 245 10.24 -1.62 -22.17
N ASP A 246 9.80 -2.23 -23.27
CA ASP A 246 10.50 -2.13 -24.55
C ASP A 246 10.61 -0.68 -25.04
N ALA A 247 9.56 0.10 -24.83
CA ALA A 247 9.54 1.50 -25.22
C ALA A 247 10.45 2.36 -24.31
N ILE A 248 10.40 2.14 -22.98
CA ILE A 248 11.26 2.83 -22.02
C ILE A 248 12.74 2.53 -22.30
N GLU A 249 13.08 1.28 -22.55
CA GLU A 249 14.47 0.85 -22.84
C GLU A 249 15.05 1.50 -24.09
N ARG A 250 14.21 1.74 -25.11
CA ARG A 250 14.63 2.39 -26.35
C ARG A 250 14.72 3.91 -26.27
N GLU A 251 13.87 4.57 -25.47
CA GLU A 251 13.61 6.01 -25.60
C GLU A 251 14.07 6.81 -24.36
N ILE A 252 14.30 6.14 -23.22
CA ILE A 252 14.61 6.85 -21.98
C ILE A 252 16.11 6.82 -21.70
N ASP A 253 16.66 7.99 -21.35
CA ASP A 253 18.03 8.09 -20.85
C ASP A 253 18.17 7.29 -19.54
N PRO A 254 19.14 6.36 -19.46
CA PRO A 254 19.39 5.60 -18.23
C PRO A 254 19.56 6.45 -16.96
N ALA A 255 20.05 7.68 -17.07
CA ALA A 255 20.19 8.61 -15.93
C ALA A 255 18.82 9.00 -15.32
N LEU A 256 17.72 8.90 -16.06
CA LEU A 256 16.37 9.12 -15.54
C LEU A 256 15.86 7.92 -14.72
N LEU A 257 16.42 6.74 -14.99
CA LEU A 257 16.10 5.49 -14.29
C LEU A 257 16.98 5.30 -13.05
N ASP A 258 18.19 5.89 -13.08
CA ASP A 258 19.11 5.95 -11.94
C ASP A 258 19.94 7.23 -12.00
N CYS A 259 19.60 8.20 -11.16
CA CYS A 259 20.30 9.50 -11.14
C CYS A 259 21.76 9.41 -10.68
N THR A 260 22.22 8.28 -10.17
CA THR A 260 23.66 8.09 -9.85
C THR A 260 24.51 7.98 -11.11
N LEU A 261 23.90 7.68 -12.25
CA LEU A 261 24.57 7.60 -13.56
C LEU A 261 24.86 9.00 -14.14
N GLU A 262 24.15 10.06 -13.71
CA GLU A 262 24.42 11.44 -14.16
C GLU A 262 25.88 11.85 -13.93
N SER A 263 26.51 11.38 -12.85
CA SER A 263 27.90 11.68 -12.50
C SER A 263 28.93 10.97 -13.38
N LEU A 264 28.56 9.91 -14.07
CA LEU A 264 29.44 9.11 -14.93
C LEU A 264 29.55 9.68 -16.36
N VAL A 265 28.54 10.45 -16.80
CA VAL A 265 28.46 11.03 -18.14
C VAL A 265 29.11 12.41 -18.21
N SER A 266 29.33 13.05 -17.07
CA SER A 266 29.89 14.42 -16.96
C SER A 266 31.42 14.44 -16.82
N THR A 267 32.12 13.33 -16.94
CA THR A 267 33.59 13.20 -16.96
C THR A 267 34.07 12.78 -18.32
#